data_dc15ef8c14d66e27cc7d402bdddf1c04
#
_entry.id   dc15ef8c14d66e27cc7d402bdddf1c04
#
_cell.length_a   1.000
_cell.length_b   1.000
_cell.length_c   1.000
_cell.angle_alpha   90.00
_cell.angle_beta   90.00
_cell.angle_gamma   90.00
#
_symmetry.space_group_name_H-M   'P 1'
#
loop_
_entity.id
_entity.type
_entity.pdbx_description
1 polymer ?
#
loop_
_entity_poly.entity_id
_entity_poly.type
_entity_poly.pdbx_seq_one_letter_code
_entity_poly.pdbx_strand_id
1 'polypeptide(L)'
;MTEHLPHQSPVTEVETLRREVAGLRQQLMQSQRLSTVGALAASVTHEFNNILTTVINYAKMGLRHKDVASRDKSFDKILAAGQRAAKITTGMLSHARGKGDRREPQDLVQLVQEVLVLVEKDLQMHRVKLDTDFTMHAQAEVNAGQIQQVLLNLIINARQAMPNGGRLLISVRSNRESGFAEVAVRDGGCGMAAEQLKKIFDPFFSTKDADENGQGGSGLGLALCREVIEAHRGRIRVESTLGVGTQFTLKLPLVSATAGTIVPQDESAVMQKVG
;
A
#
# COMPACT_ATOMS: atom_id res chain seq x y z
N MET A 1 4.88 50.14 37.93
CA MET A 1 4.92 48.68 37.93
C MET A 1 4.84 48.23 36.47
N THR A 2 5.98 47.99 35.84
CA THR A 2 6.09 47.50 34.46
C THR A 2 6.21 46.00 34.54
N GLU A 3 5.15 45.29 34.11
CA GLU A 3 5.14 43.81 33.99
C GLU A 3 6.15 43.38 32.91
N HIS A 4 7.20 42.72 33.35
CA HIS A 4 8.13 42.01 32.47
C HIS A 4 7.43 40.73 31.96
N LEU A 5 6.93 40.76 30.73
CA LEU A 5 6.57 39.54 29.96
C LEU A 5 7.85 38.70 29.78
N PRO A 6 7.83 37.41 30.12
CA PRO A 6 9.00 36.57 29.94
C PRO A 6 9.25 36.39 28.44
N HIS A 7 10.37 36.90 27.94
CA HIS A 7 10.90 36.62 26.62
C HIS A 7 11.17 35.08 26.54
N GLN A 8 10.30 34.34 25.90
CA GLN A 8 10.58 32.97 25.56
C GLN A 8 11.80 32.92 24.63
N SER A 9 12.78 32.09 24.99
CA SER A 9 13.99 31.92 24.19
C SER A 9 13.62 31.49 22.75
N PRO A 10 14.24 32.05 21.69
CA PRO A 10 13.97 31.67 20.30
C PRO A 10 14.10 30.19 20.05
N VAL A 11 14.90 29.45 20.81
CA VAL A 11 15.05 28.00 20.77
C VAL A 11 13.76 27.28 21.18
N THR A 12 13.07 27.80 22.21
CA THR A 12 11.82 27.21 22.72
C THR A 12 10.68 27.39 21.73
N GLU A 13 10.63 28.53 21.04
CA GLU A 13 9.64 28.84 20.02
C GLU A 13 9.82 27.95 18.79
N VAL A 14 11.04 27.75 18.32
CA VAL A 14 11.36 26.84 17.21
C VAL A 14 11.01 25.38 17.55
N GLU A 15 11.27 24.92 18.77
CA GLU A 15 10.88 23.58 19.19
C GLU A 15 9.36 23.41 19.30
N THR A 16 8.65 24.44 19.75
CA THR A 16 7.18 24.42 19.82
C THR A 16 6.57 24.36 18.43
N LEU A 17 7.02 25.19 17.50
CA LEU A 17 6.60 25.18 16.10
C LEU A 17 6.90 23.83 15.42
N ARG A 18 8.06 23.22 15.69
CA ARG A 18 8.39 21.90 15.17
C ARG A 18 7.42 20.82 15.66
N ARG A 19 7.03 20.85 16.95
CA ARG A 19 6.04 19.90 17.50
C ARG A 19 4.66 20.12 16.90
N GLU A 20 4.25 21.37 16.74
CA GLU A 20 2.97 21.71 16.12
C GLU A 20 2.91 21.26 14.65
N VAL A 21 3.96 21.53 13.86
CA VAL A 21 4.08 21.04 12.48
C VAL A 21 4.06 19.52 12.41
N ALA A 22 4.74 18.84 13.33
CA ALA A 22 4.70 17.38 13.39
C ALA A 22 3.29 16.85 13.71
N GLY A 23 2.58 17.49 14.64
CA GLY A 23 1.19 17.16 14.99
C GLY A 23 0.22 17.36 13.81
N LEU A 24 0.31 18.51 13.13
CA LEU A 24 -0.50 18.81 11.96
C LEU A 24 -0.24 17.83 10.81
N ARG A 25 1.02 17.46 10.57
CA ARG A 25 1.39 16.42 9.58
C ARG A 25 0.76 15.07 9.92
N GLN A 26 0.78 14.67 11.18
CA GLN A 26 0.17 13.43 11.61
C GLN A 26 -1.36 13.44 11.40
N GLN A 27 -2.04 14.54 11.71
CA GLN A 27 -3.46 14.71 11.45
C GLN A 27 -3.78 14.66 9.95
N LEU A 28 -2.95 15.30 9.14
CA LEU A 28 -3.08 15.28 7.68
C LEU A 28 -2.95 13.87 7.11
N MET A 29 -1.93 13.11 7.55
CA MET A 29 -1.76 11.71 7.16
C MET A 29 -2.96 10.84 7.57
N GLN A 30 -3.49 11.06 8.77
CA GLN A 30 -4.67 10.34 9.24
C GLN A 30 -5.92 10.67 8.40
N SER A 31 -6.14 11.95 8.10
CA SER A 31 -7.23 12.38 7.22
C SER A 31 -7.10 11.76 5.81
N GLN A 32 -5.90 11.73 5.26
CA GLN A 32 -5.62 11.12 3.96
C GLN A 32 -5.91 9.60 3.98
N ARG A 33 -5.53 8.89 5.04
CA ARG A 33 -5.86 7.45 5.20
C ARG A 33 -7.36 7.22 5.20
N LEU A 34 -8.11 8.03 5.94
CA LEU A 34 -9.57 7.94 5.98
C LEU A 34 -10.20 8.24 4.62
N SER A 35 -9.70 9.25 3.89
CA SER A 35 -10.15 9.57 2.53
C SER A 35 -9.90 8.41 1.57
N THR A 36 -8.73 7.76 1.65
CA THR A 36 -8.39 6.61 0.81
C THR A 36 -9.27 5.39 1.12
N VAL A 37 -9.55 5.12 2.40
CA VAL A 37 -10.49 4.07 2.83
C VAL A 37 -11.91 4.43 2.36
N GLY A 38 -12.30 5.69 2.46
CA GLY A 38 -13.60 6.19 1.96
C GLY A 38 -13.79 5.94 0.46
N ALA A 39 -12.75 6.12 -0.35
CA ALA A 39 -12.78 5.85 -1.78
C ALA A 39 -13.01 4.35 -2.12
N LEU A 40 -12.70 3.44 -1.19
CA LEU A 40 -12.93 2.00 -1.33
C LEU A 40 -14.19 1.52 -0.62
N ALA A 41 -14.88 2.36 0.13
CA ALA A 41 -15.99 1.93 1.00
C ALA A 41 -17.08 1.18 0.24
N ALA A 42 -17.47 1.66 -0.95
CA ALA A 42 -18.49 1.02 -1.76
C ALA A 42 -18.07 -0.37 -2.24
N SER A 43 -16.84 -0.54 -2.73
CA SER A 43 -16.33 -1.83 -3.22
C SER A 43 -16.16 -2.82 -2.08
N VAL A 44 -15.68 -2.36 -0.93
CA VAL A 44 -15.53 -3.18 0.27
C VAL A 44 -16.89 -3.64 0.81
N THR A 45 -17.87 -2.75 0.90
CA THR A 45 -19.25 -3.11 1.31
C THR A 45 -19.84 -4.15 0.38
N HIS A 46 -19.67 -3.97 -0.93
CA HIS A 46 -20.14 -4.94 -1.92
C HIS A 46 -19.44 -6.30 -1.74
N GLU A 47 -18.14 -6.32 -1.49
CA GLU A 47 -17.39 -7.57 -1.27
C GLU A 47 -17.82 -8.27 0.03
N PHE A 48 -18.04 -7.52 1.13
CA PHE A 48 -18.59 -8.10 2.35
C PHE A 48 -19.96 -8.75 2.12
N ASN A 49 -20.85 -8.11 1.37
CA ASN A 49 -22.16 -8.67 1.04
C ASN A 49 -22.01 -9.95 0.20
N ASN A 50 -21.08 -10.00 -0.75
CA ASN A 50 -20.77 -11.20 -1.54
C ASN A 50 -20.25 -12.35 -0.67
N ILE A 51 -19.34 -12.05 0.27
CA ILE A 51 -18.81 -13.04 1.23
C ILE A 51 -19.94 -13.58 2.11
N LEU A 52 -20.76 -12.72 2.70
CA LEU A 52 -21.90 -13.13 3.53
C LEU A 52 -22.91 -13.96 2.73
N THR A 53 -23.22 -13.57 1.50
CA THR A 53 -24.10 -14.33 0.60
C THR A 53 -23.52 -15.72 0.31
N THR A 54 -22.21 -15.81 0.07
CA THR A 54 -21.50 -17.08 -0.13
C THR A 54 -21.62 -17.95 1.11
N VAL A 55 -21.31 -17.43 2.29
CA VAL A 55 -21.40 -18.16 3.56
C VAL A 55 -22.82 -18.69 3.79
N ILE A 56 -23.84 -17.82 3.64
CA ILE A 56 -25.24 -18.20 3.85
C ILE A 56 -25.69 -19.27 2.86
N ASN A 57 -25.36 -19.12 1.58
CA ASN A 57 -25.79 -20.07 0.54
C ASN A 57 -25.14 -21.44 0.75
N TYR A 58 -23.83 -21.51 1.02
CA TYR A 58 -23.17 -22.78 1.26
C TYR A 58 -23.56 -23.41 2.62
N ALA A 59 -23.85 -22.63 3.64
CA ALA A 59 -24.42 -23.12 4.89
C ALA A 59 -25.79 -23.79 4.65
N LYS A 60 -26.69 -23.11 3.92
CA LYS A 60 -28.00 -23.69 3.53
C LYS A 60 -27.83 -24.96 2.70
N MET A 61 -26.86 -24.99 1.78
CA MET A 61 -26.59 -26.16 0.95
C MET A 61 -26.09 -27.34 1.79
N GLY A 62 -25.11 -27.11 2.67
CA GLY A 62 -24.61 -28.13 3.58
C GLY A 62 -25.65 -28.71 4.55
N LEU A 63 -26.65 -27.88 4.97
CA LEU A 63 -27.78 -28.35 5.77
C LEU A 63 -28.78 -29.22 4.99
N ARG A 64 -28.92 -29.00 3.68
CA ARG A 64 -29.85 -29.75 2.82
C ARG A 64 -29.27 -31.07 2.32
N HIS A 65 -27.98 -31.14 2.08
CA HIS A 65 -27.31 -32.34 1.57
C HIS A 65 -26.92 -33.28 2.72
N LYS A 66 -27.25 -34.55 2.57
CA LYS A 66 -26.93 -35.61 3.55
C LYS A 66 -25.61 -36.30 3.27
N ASP A 67 -25.12 -36.22 2.01
CA ASP A 67 -23.85 -36.85 1.63
C ASP A 67 -22.66 -36.04 2.15
N VAL A 68 -21.61 -36.74 2.59
CA VAL A 68 -20.43 -36.18 3.22
C VAL A 68 -19.65 -35.27 2.25
N ALA A 69 -19.49 -35.68 0.99
CA ALA A 69 -18.70 -34.95 0.01
C ALA A 69 -19.29 -33.56 -0.30
N SER A 70 -20.62 -33.43 -0.44
CA SER A 70 -21.30 -32.15 -0.65
C SER A 70 -21.23 -31.23 0.58
N ARG A 71 -21.29 -31.83 1.78
CA ARG A 71 -21.15 -31.09 3.04
C ARG A 71 -19.73 -30.55 3.20
N ASP A 72 -18.71 -31.37 2.97
CA ASP A 72 -17.31 -30.96 3.09
C ASP A 72 -16.99 -29.85 2.09
N LYS A 73 -17.43 -29.98 0.84
CA LYS A 73 -17.30 -28.91 -0.17
C LYS A 73 -17.98 -27.60 0.29
N SER A 74 -19.10 -27.71 0.98
CA SER A 74 -19.81 -26.52 1.50
C SER A 74 -19.00 -25.86 2.62
N PHE A 75 -18.43 -26.64 3.54
CA PHE A 75 -17.56 -26.12 4.60
C PHE A 75 -16.28 -25.51 4.06
N ASP A 76 -15.64 -26.11 3.06
CA ASP A 76 -14.46 -25.52 2.39
C ASP A 76 -14.76 -24.13 1.81
N LYS A 77 -15.93 -23.98 1.17
CA LYS A 77 -16.35 -22.70 0.61
C LYS A 77 -16.64 -21.64 1.68
N ILE A 78 -17.26 -22.06 2.80
CA ILE A 78 -17.49 -21.17 3.96
C ILE A 78 -16.17 -20.75 4.58
N LEU A 79 -15.23 -21.67 4.77
CA LEU A 79 -13.92 -21.41 5.34
C LEU A 79 -13.13 -20.42 4.45
N ALA A 80 -13.09 -20.67 3.14
CA ALA A 80 -12.43 -19.78 2.19
C ALA A 80 -13.05 -18.36 2.20
N ALA A 81 -14.38 -18.25 2.27
CA ALA A 81 -15.07 -16.98 2.36
C ALA A 81 -14.74 -16.25 3.67
N GLY A 82 -14.71 -16.96 4.81
CA GLY A 82 -14.31 -16.41 6.11
C GLY A 82 -12.86 -15.92 6.15
N GLN A 83 -11.94 -16.70 5.56
CA GLN A 83 -10.53 -16.30 5.43
C GLN A 83 -10.35 -15.06 4.56
N ARG A 84 -11.15 -14.91 3.49
CA ARG A 84 -11.15 -13.71 2.65
C ARG A 84 -11.65 -12.49 3.44
N ALA A 85 -12.73 -12.62 4.20
CA ALA A 85 -13.22 -11.56 5.07
C ALA A 85 -12.17 -11.13 6.10
N ALA A 86 -11.49 -12.08 6.74
CA ALA A 86 -10.41 -11.79 7.69
C ALA A 86 -9.25 -11.04 7.05
N LYS A 87 -8.83 -11.38 5.83
CA LYS A 87 -7.80 -10.66 5.09
C LYS A 87 -8.21 -9.20 4.81
N ILE A 88 -9.45 -8.98 4.36
CA ILE A 88 -9.96 -7.63 4.08
C ILE A 88 -10.00 -6.80 5.37
N THR A 89 -10.54 -7.34 6.46
CA THR A 89 -10.62 -6.62 7.75
C THR A 89 -9.25 -6.31 8.33
N THR A 90 -8.32 -7.26 8.29
CA THR A 90 -6.94 -7.05 8.77
C THR A 90 -6.23 -5.98 7.92
N GLY A 91 -6.37 -6.03 6.60
CA GLY A 91 -5.82 -5.02 5.70
C GLY A 91 -6.40 -3.63 5.98
N MET A 92 -7.71 -3.48 6.12
CA MET A 92 -8.33 -2.20 6.48
C MET A 92 -7.89 -1.68 7.85
N LEU A 93 -7.80 -2.56 8.84
CA LEU A 93 -7.42 -2.19 10.20
C LEU A 93 -5.95 -1.77 10.29
N SER A 94 -5.06 -2.43 9.56
CA SER A 94 -3.65 -2.04 9.45
C SER A 94 -3.50 -0.65 8.82
N HIS A 95 -4.34 -0.32 7.84
CA HIS A 95 -4.40 1.01 7.21
C HIS A 95 -4.96 2.09 8.16
N ALA A 96 -6.01 1.76 8.93
CA ALA A 96 -6.63 2.71 9.85
C ALA A 96 -5.79 2.98 11.11
N ARG A 97 -5.06 1.97 11.60
CA ARG A 97 -4.33 2.01 12.89
C ARG A 97 -2.90 2.42 12.75
N GLY A 98 -2.35 3.09 11.88
CA GLY A 98 -0.96 3.56 11.85
C GLY A 98 -0.09 2.92 12.94
N LYS A 99 0.49 1.75 12.72
CA LYS A 99 1.56 1.24 13.59
C LYS A 99 2.66 2.30 13.58
N GLY A 100 3.03 2.84 14.74
CA GLY A 100 4.01 3.92 14.96
C GLY A 100 5.14 4.02 13.93
N ASP A 101 6.08 4.90 14.11
CA ASP A 101 7.13 5.25 13.12
C ASP A 101 8.25 4.18 12.97
N ARG A 102 8.03 2.95 13.49
CA ARG A 102 9.04 1.89 13.49
C ARG A 102 9.22 1.30 12.09
N ARG A 103 10.47 1.25 11.63
CA ARG A 103 10.88 0.60 10.39
C ARG A 103 11.45 -0.76 10.71
N GLU A 104 11.12 -1.73 9.88
CA GLU A 104 11.57 -3.11 10.02
C GLU A 104 11.84 -3.68 8.62
N PRO A 105 12.72 -4.69 8.49
CA PRO A 105 12.88 -5.41 7.24
C PRO A 105 11.53 -5.99 6.78
N GLN A 106 11.05 -5.58 5.60
CA GLN A 106 9.79 -6.02 5.02
C GLN A 106 10.02 -6.54 3.61
N ASP A 107 9.32 -7.61 3.24
CA ASP A 107 9.24 -8.08 1.85
C ASP A 107 8.26 -7.22 1.06
N LEU A 108 8.77 -6.49 0.07
CA LEU A 108 7.96 -5.58 -0.73
C LEU A 108 6.93 -6.31 -1.60
N VAL A 109 7.20 -7.56 -2.02
CA VAL A 109 6.21 -8.38 -2.74
C VAL A 109 5.03 -8.68 -1.85
N GLN A 110 5.28 -9.08 -0.59
CA GLN A 110 4.20 -9.32 0.36
C GLN A 110 3.38 -8.06 0.64
N LEU A 111 4.03 -6.90 0.83
CA LEU A 111 3.32 -5.63 1.04
C LEU A 111 2.42 -5.25 -0.16
N VAL A 112 2.91 -5.45 -1.39
CA VAL A 112 2.11 -5.24 -2.61
C VAL A 112 0.92 -6.20 -2.62
N GLN A 113 1.12 -7.49 -2.36
CA GLN A 113 0.04 -8.49 -2.36
C GLN A 113 -1.05 -8.16 -1.34
N GLU A 114 -0.68 -7.70 -0.13
CA GLU A 114 -1.63 -7.29 0.90
C GLU A 114 -2.49 -6.10 0.44
N VAL A 115 -1.91 -5.12 -0.25
CA VAL A 115 -2.67 -3.99 -0.82
C VAL A 115 -3.56 -4.45 -1.97
N LEU A 116 -3.07 -5.36 -2.83
CA LEU A 116 -3.86 -5.87 -3.95
C LEU A 116 -5.14 -6.58 -3.50
N VAL A 117 -5.12 -7.30 -2.39
CA VAL A 117 -6.34 -7.91 -1.81
C VAL A 117 -7.44 -6.86 -1.55
N LEU A 118 -7.06 -5.64 -1.14
CA LEU A 118 -8.02 -4.58 -0.82
C LEU A 118 -8.62 -3.94 -2.07
N VAL A 119 -7.82 -3.83 -3.14
CA VAL A 119 -8.21 -3.07 -4.35
C VAL A 119 -8.72 -3.96 -5.48
N GLU A 120 -8.52 -5.29 -5.41
CA GLU A 120 -8.87 -6.23 -6.48
C GLU A 120 -10.31 -6.04 -6.97
N LYS A 121 -11.25 -5.95 -6.04
CA LYS A 121 -12.66 -5.79 -6.36
C LYS A 121 -12.98 -4.43 -6.96
N ASP A 122 -12.36 -3.37 -6.43
CA ASP A 122 -12.50 -2.02 -6.95
C ASP A 122 -11.98 -1.93 -8.40
N LEU A 123 -10.82 -2.53 -8.69
CA LEU A 123 -10.26 -2.61 -10.04
C LEU A 123 -11.19 -3.37 -11.00
N GLN A 124 -11.74 -4.52 -10.57
CA GLN A 124 -12.68 -5.31 -11.35
C GLN A 124 -13.96 -4.52 -11.69
N MET A 125 -14.54 -3.81 -10.69
CA MET A 125 -15.73 -2.98 -10.89
C MET A 125 -15.49 -1.87 -11.92
N HIS A 126 -14.29 -1.31 -11.97
CA HIS A 126 -13.90 -0.28 -12.92
C HIS A 126 -13.28 -0.83 -14.21
N ARG A 127 -13.38 -2.14 -14.47
CA ARG A 127 -12.87 -2.82 -15.68
C ARG A 127 -11.36 -2.62 -15.88
N VAL A 128 -10.60 -2.49 -14.80
CA VAL A 128 -9.14 -2.41 -14.84
C VAL A 128 -8.56 -3.81 -14.69
N LYS A 129 -7.84 -4.27 -15.71
CA LYS A 129 -7.11 -5.54 -15.68
C LYS A 129 -5.81 -5.35 -14.92
N LEU A 130 -5.62 -6.13 -13.85
CA LEU A 130 -4.39 -6.16 -13.07
C LEU A 130 -3.45 -7.23 -13.60
N ASP A 131 -2.20 -6.83 -13.87
CA ASP A 131 -1.09 -7.72 -14.14
C ASP A 131 0.02 -7.46 -13.11
N THR A 132 0.76 -8.51 -12.73
CA THR A 132 1.86 -8.43 -11.77
C THR A 132 3.13 -9.08 -12.32
N ASP A 133 4.29 -8.46 -12.07
CA ASP A 133 5.61 -8.97 -12.43
C ASP A 133 6.53 -8.90 -11.22
N PHE A 134 6.60 -10.00 -10.47
CA PHE A 134 7.43 -10.12 -9.27
C PHE A 134 8.62 -11.04 -9.58
N THR A 135 9.73 -10.44 -9.99
CA THR A 135 10.89 -11.20 -10.46
C THR A 135 11.73 -11.76 -9.30
N MET A 136 11.73 -11.10 -8.15
CA MET A 136 12.50 -11.49 -6.96
C MET A 136 11.90 -10.90 -5.69
N HIS A 137 12.03 -11.60 -4.57
CA HIS A 137 11.79 -11.02 -3.25
C HIS A 137 12.78 -9.89 -2.98
N ALA A 138 12.28 -8.73 -2.61
CA ALA A 138 13.07 -7.55 -2.32
C ALA A 138 12.73 -7.08 -0.91
N GLN A 139 13.72 -7.10 0.00
CA GLN A 139 13.55 -6.64 1.37
C GLN A 139 14.07 -5.22 1.52
N ALA A 140 13.26 -4.36 2.13
CA ALA A 140 13.64 -3.00 2.50
C ALA A 140 13.27 -2.71 3.95
N GLU A 141 14.07 -1.87 4.62
CA GLU A 141 13.79 -1.44 6.00
C GLU A 141 12.77 -0.31 5.97
N VAL A 142 11.50 -0.66 6.15
CA VAL A 142 10.37 0.26 5.96
C VAL A 142 9.29 0.11 7.03
N ASN A 143 8.49 1.14 7.18
CA ASN A 143 7.20 1.06 7.87
C ASN A 143 6.15 0.50 6.92
N ALA A 144 5.72 -0.74 7.17
CA ALA A 144 4.77 -1.45 6.32
C ALA A 144 3.49 -0.62 6.03
N GLY A 145 2.89 -0.03 7.07
CA GLY A 145 1.65 0.73 6.91
C GLY A 145 1.81 2.00 6.08
N GLN A 146 2.96 2.68 6.16
CA GLN A 146 3.24 3.87 5.35
C GLN A 146 3.46 3.49 3.88
N ILE A 147 4.20 2.41 3.60
CA ILE A 147 4.41 1.93 2.22
C ILE A 147 3.11 1.42 1.61
N GLN A 148 2.30 0.68 2.36
CA GLN A 148 0.98 0.24 1.91
C GLN A 148 0.07 1.43 1.56
N GLN A 149 0.12 2.52 2.35
CA GLN A 149 -0.62 3.75 2.07
C GLN A 149 -0.16 4.40 0.76
N VAL A 150 1.16 4.47 0.52
CA VAL A 150 1.72 4.97 -0.75
C VAL A 150 1.22 4.13 -1.92
N LEU A 151 1.33 2.80 -1.83
CA LEU A 151 0.88 1.89 -2.88
C LEU A 151 -0.61 2.04 -3.17
N LEU A 152 -1.43 2.07 -2.12
CA LEU A 152 -2.88 2.24 -2.27
C LEU A 152 -3.23 3.55 -2.96
N ASN A 153 -2.57 4.65 -2.57
CA ASN A 153 -2.78 5.95 -3.20
C ASN A 153 -2.39 5.95 -4.69
N LEU A 154 -1.27 5.33 -5.06
CA LEU A 154 -0.85 5.21 -6.45
C LEU A 154 -1.81 4.34 -7.27
N ILE A 155 -2.28 3.22 -6.73
CA ILE A 155 -3.23 2.32 -7.40
C ILE A 155 -4.58 3.00 -7.62
N ILE A 156 -5.09 3.72 -6.61
CA ILE A 156 -6.35 4.49 -6.75
C ILE A 156 -6.20 5.59 -7.80
N ASN A 157 -5.06 6.31 -7.82
CA ASN A 157 -4.81 7.31 -8.83
C ASN A 157 -4.73 6.70 -10.24
N ALA A 158 -4.09 5.55 -10.39
CA ALA A 158 -4.03 4.81 -11.65
C ALA A 158 -5.43 4.40 -12.14
N ARG A 159 -6.27 3.84 -11.25
CA ARG A 159 -7.66 3.51 -11.57
C ARG A 159 -8.46 4.74 -12.01
N GLN A 160 -8.33 5.85 -11.30
CA GLN A 160 -9.01 7.10 -11.63
C GLN A 160 -8.57 7.69 -12.98
N ALA A 161 -7.30 7.45 -13.39
CA ALA A 161 -6.80 7.83 -14.72
C ALA A 161 -7.35 6.95 -15.85
N MET A 162 -8.06 5.85 -15.52
CA MET A 162 -8.65 4.87 -16.46
C MET A 162 -10.18 4.77 -16.30
N PRO A 163 -10.96 5.83 -16.53
CA PRO A 163 -12.40 5.85 -16.27
C PRO A 163 -13.19 4.83 -17.12
N ASN A 164 -12.67 4.48 -18.29
CA ASN A 164 -13.29 3.50 -19.19
C ASN A 164 -12.71 2.08 -19.06
N GLY A 165 -11.95 1.84 -17.99
CA GLY A 165 -11.15 0.63 -17.82
C GLY A 165 -9.78 0.75 -18.45
N GLY A 166 -8.94 -0.28 -18.30
CA GLY A 166 -7.58 -0.28 -18.81
C GLY A 166 -6.73 -1.38 -18.20
N ARG A 167 -5.41 -1.20 -18.25
CA ARG A 167 -4.43 -2.15 -17.72
C ARG A 167 -3.56 -1.49 -16.67
N LEU A 168 -3.46 -2.14 -15.52
CA LEU A 168 -2.57 -1.76 -14.42
C LEU A 168 -1.51 -2.85 -14.27
N LEU A 169 -0.24 -2.50 -14.39
CA LEU A 169 0.90 -3.39 -14.15
C LEU A 169 1.62 -2.96 -12.87
N ILE A 170 1.81 -3.89 -11.95
CA ILE A 170 2.62 -3.68 -10.77
C ILE A 170 3.80 -4.63 -10.80
N SER A 171 5.01 -4.09 -10.69
CA SER A 171 6.22 -4.89 -10.68
C SER A 171 7.08 -4.61 -9.45
N VAL A 172 7.74 -5.66 -8.95
CA VAL A 172 8.74 -5.57 -7.87
C VAL A 172 10.05 -6.16 -8.38
N ARG A 173 11.10 -5.37 -8.30
CA ARG A 173 12.44 -5.77 -8.73
C ARG A 173 13.47 -5.40 -7.67
N SER A 174 14.52 -6.18 -7.53
CA SER A 174 15.68 -5.80 -6.75
C SER A 174 16.87 -5.57 -7.67
N ASN A 175 17.54 -4.45 -7.49
CA ASN A 175 18.79 -4.16 -8.19
C ASN A 175 19.90 -4.07 -7.13
N ARG A 176 20.64 -5.19 -6.99
CA ARG A 176 21.73 -5.30 -6.00
C ARG A 176 22.90 -4.38 -6.32
N GLU A 177 23.14 -4.08 -7.59
CA GLU A 177 24.22 -3.17 -8.01
C GLU A 177 23.94 -1.73 -7.56
N SER A 178 22.69 -1.27 -7.70
CA SER A 178 22.27 0.05 -7.22
C SER A 178 21.98 0.10 -5.72
N GLY A 179 21.84 -1.05 -5.05
CA GLY A 179 21.46 -1.14 -3.65
C GLY A 179 19.99 -0.78 -3.36
N PHE A 180 19.13 -0.81 -4.38
CA PHE A 180 17.71 -0.44 -4.25
C PHE A 180 16.79 -1.57 -4.69
N ALA A 181 15.67 -1.68 -3.97
CA ALA A 181 14.47 -2.34 -4.42
C ALA A 181 13.58 -1.34 -5.14
N GLU A 182 12.96 -1.76 -6.24
CA GLU A 182 12.07 -0.93 -7.05
C GLU A 182 10.67 -1.54 -7.07
N VAL A 183 9.67 -0.72 -6.74
CA VAL A 183 8.25 -1.05 -6.95
C VAL A 183 7.72 -0.09 -7.98
N ALA A 184 7.27 -0.60 -9.12
CA ALA A 184 6.67 0.22 -10.17
C ALA A 184 5.17 -0.06 -10.29
N VAL A 185 4.39 1.03 -10.40
CA VAL A 185 2.95 1.03 -10.65
C VAL A 185 2.73 1.75 -11.97
N ARG A 186 2.32 1.00 -13.02
CA ARG A 186 2.12 1.51 -14.38
C ARG A 186 0.68 1.35 -14.80
N ASP A 187 0.05 2.44 -15.18
CA ASP A 187 -1.30 2.48 -15.75
C ASP A 187 -1.26 2.78 -17.25
N GLY A 188 -2.30 2.34 -17.95
CA GLY A 188 -2.58 2.70 -19.34
C GLY A 188 -3.67 3.78 -19.43
N GLY A 189 -3.64 4.75 -18.53
CA GLY A 189 -4.62 5.82 -18.44
C GLY A 189 -4.38 7.01 -19.36
N CYS A 190 -5.00 8.14 -19.04
CA CYS A 190 -4.92 9.36 -19.85
C CYS A 190 -3.52 10.00 -19.87
N GLY A 191 -2.63 9.62 -18.96
CA GLY A 191 -1.31 10.24 -18.84
C GLY A 191 -1.37 11.70 -18.38
N MET A 192 -0.20 12.36 -18.40
CA MET A 192 -0.04 13.75 -17.94
C MET A 192 0.82 14.55 -18.92
N ALA A 193 0.49 15.83 -19.08
CA ALA A 193 1.31 16.79 -19.82
C ALA A 193 2.59 17.17 -19.03
N ALA A 194 3.62 17.63 -19.74
CA ALA A 194 4.91 17.97 -19.13
C ALA A 194 4.82 19.06 -18.04
N GLU A 195 3.90 20.02 -18.21
CA GLU A 195 3.65 21.08 -17.22
C GLU A 195 3.05 20.55 -15.92
N GLN A 196 2.18 19.55 -16.04
CA GLN A 196 1.57 18.87 -14.89
C GLN A 196 2.62 18.07 -14.12
N LEU A 197 3.48 17.31 -14.84
CA LEU A 197 4.56 16.51 -14.24
C LEU A 197 5.46 17.28 -13.30
N LYS A 198 5.69 18.58 -13.58
CA LYS A 198 6.50 19.45 -12.73
C LYS A 198 5.86 19.76 -11.38
N LYS A 199 4.51 19.67 -11.30
CA LYS A 199 3.71 20.12 -10.15
C LYS A 199 2.97 18.99 -9.41
N ILE A 200 2.98 17.75 -9.92
CA ILE A 200 2.17 16.66 -9.34
C ILE A 200 2.51 16.32 -7.88
N PHE A 201 3.70 16.69 -7.43
CA PHE A 201 4.11 16.51 -6.04
C PHE A 201 3.96 17.79 -5.20
N ASP A 202 3.47 18.89 -5.78
CA ASP A 202 3.20 20.11 -5.02
C ASP A 202 1.94 19.88 -4.18
N PRO A 203 1.94 20.26 -2.89
CA PRO A 203 0.75 20.18 -2.05
C PRO A 203 -0.44 20.95 -2.67
N PHE A 204 -1.63 20.34 -2.59
CA PHE A 204 -2.89 20.88 -3.13
C PHE A 204 -2.99 20.95 -4.66
N PHE A 205 -1.98 20.48 -5.39
CA PHE A 205 -2.09 20.37 -6.84
C PHE A 205 -2.98 19.18 -7.21
N SER A 206 -4.06 19.44 -7.92
CA SER A 206 -4.98 18.46 -8.47
C SER A 206 -5.49 18.91 -9.83
N THR A 207 -5.61 17.96 -10.75
CA THR A 207 -6.27 18.16 -12.04
C THR A 207 -7.72 17.62 -12.03
N LYS A 208 -8.18 17.16 -10.87
CA LYS A 208 -9.52 16.59 -10.70
C LYS A 208 -10.43 17.67 -10.16
N ASP A 209 -11.47 18.00 -10.92
CA ASP A 209 -12.54 18.85 -10.43
C ASP A 209 -13.29 18.12 -9.29
N ALA A 210 -13.81 18.88 -8.34
CA ALA A 210 -14.72 18.33 -7.35
C ALA A 210 -15.96 17.81 -8.08
N ASP A 211 -16.31 16.52 -7.89
CA ASP A 211 -17.57 15.99 -8.37
C ASP A 211 -18.77 16.61 -7.62
N GLU A 212 -19.99 16.33 -8.08
CA GLU A 212 -21.22 16.84 -7.46
C GLU A 212 -21.36 16.44 -5.97
N ASN A 213 -20.58 15.47 -5.49
CA ASN A 213 -20.53 15.01 -4.10
C ASN A 213 -19.35 15.62 -3.32
N GLY A 214 -18.59 16.57 -3.89
CA GLY A 214 -17.43 17.19 -3.25
C GLY A 214 -16.20 16.28 -3.18
N GLN A 215 -16.18 15.16 -3.89
CA GLN A 215 -15.06 14.21 -3.93
C GLN A 215 -14.06 14.58 -5.05
N GLY A 216 -13.52 15.77 -4.99
CA GLY A 216 -12.34 16.17 -5.77
C GLY A 216 -11.05 15.63 -5.16
N GLY A 217 -9.99 15.54 -5.95
CA GLY A 217 -8.68 15.19 -5.41
C GLY A 217 -8.18 16.28 -4.47
N SER A 218 -7.88 15.96 -3.21
CA SER A 218 -7.31 16.90 -2.22
C SER A 218 -5.97 17.52 -2.65
N GLY A 219 -5.33 16.97 -3.70
CA GLY A 219 -4.00 17.38 -4.15
C GLY A 219 -2.87 17.05 -3.16
N LEU A 220 -3.16 16.32 -2.09
CA LEU A 220 -2.19 15.98 -1.05
C LEU A 220 -1.60 14.57 -1.21
N GLY A 221 -2.28 13.69 -1.95
CA GLY A 221 -1.93 12.28 -2.01
C GLY A 221 -0.52 12.01 -2.54
N LEU A 222 -0.12 12.62 -3.65
CA LEU A 222 1.21 12.44 -4.23
C LEU A 222 2.30 13.17 -3.43
N ALA A 223 2.00 14.35 -2.88
CA ALA A 223 2.92 15.06 -2.00
C ALA A 223 3.29 14.21 -0.78
N LEU A 224 2.29 13.60 -0.12
CA LEU A 224 2.52 12.68 1.01
C LEU A 224 3.24 11.40 0.58
N CYS A 225 2.96 10.85 -0.61
CA CYS A 225 3.72 9.71 -1.13
C CYS A 225 5.21 10.05 -1.23
N ARG A 226 5.55 11.20 -1.76
CA ARG A 226 6.94 11.67 -1.85
C ARG A 226 7.56 11.83 -0.48
N GLU A 227 6.89 12.50 0.46
CA GLU A 227 7.37 12.70 1.83
C GLU A 227 7.64 11.35 2.53
N VAL A 228 6.72 10.39 2.42
CA VAL A 228 6.90 9.05 3.00
C VAL A 228 8.10 8.34 2.39
N ILE A 229 8.23 8.33 1.07
CA ILE A 229 9.33 7.62 0.40
C ILE A 229 10.68 8.27 0.73
N GLU A 230 10.77 9.61 0.75
CA GLU A 230 11.97 10.35 1.15
C GLU A 230 12.32 10.11 2.62
N ALA A 231 11.34 10.05 3.52
CA ALA A 231 11.55 9.67 4.92
C ALA A 231 12.20 8.27 5.03
N HIS A 232 11.86 7.34 4.14
CA HIS A 232 12.47 6.00 4.05
C HIS A 232 13.81 5.97 3.30
N ARG A 233 14.46 7.14 3.10
CA ARG A 233 15.71 7.29 2.31
C ARG A 233 15.57 6.77 0.89
N GLY A 234 14.34 6.68 0.40
CA GLY A 234 14.00 6.26 -0.93
C GLY A 234 13.83 7.44 -1.90
N ARG A 235 13.40 7.11 -3.11
CA ARG A 235 13.07 8.09 -4.16
C ARG A 235 11.82 7.64 -4.89
N ILE A 236 10.95 8.58 -5.23
CA ILE A 236 9.82 8.36 -6.13
C ILE A 236 10.13 9.03 -7.47
N ARG A 237 9.93 8.30 -8.57
CA ARG A 237 10.04 8.81 -9.94
C ARG A 237 8.71 8.64 -10.64
N VAL A 238 8.46 9.50 -11.62
CA VAL A 238 7.29 9.45 -12.49
C VAL A 238 7.71 9.59 -13.93
N GLU A 239 7.13 8.77 -14.78
CA GLU A 239 7.21 8.85 -16.22
C GLU A 239 5.79 8.82 -16.76
N SER A 240 5.43 9.78 -17.60
CA SER A 240 4.07 9.85 -18.16
C SER A 240 4.09 10.45 -19.55
N THR A 241 3.21 9.93 -20.39
CA THR A 241 2.94 10.44 -21.72
C THR A 241 1.45 10.60 -21.91
N LEU A 242 1.01 11.78 -22.31
CA LEU A 242 -0.39 12.09 -22.52
C LEU A 242 -1.01 11.12 -23.54
N GLY A 243 -2.15 10.53 -23.19
CA GLY A 243 -2.86 9.53 -24.00
C GLY A 243 -2.25 8.11 -23.97
N VAL A 244 -1.13 7.87 -23.27
CA VAL A 244 -0.46 6.56 -23.18
C VAL A 244 -0.56 5.96 -21.79
N GLY A 245 -0.38 6.79 -20.72
CA GLY A 245 -0.42 6.36 -19.34
C GLY A 245 0.69 6.93 -18.48
N THR A 246 0.76 6.44 -17.25
CA THR A 246 1.73 6.89 -16.24
C THR A 246 2.40 5.71 -15.56
N GLN A 247 3.67 5.86 -15.24
CA GLN A 247 4.42 4.93 -14.38
C GLN A 247 5.03 5.68 -13.22
N PHE A 248 4.69 5.28 -12.01
CA PHE A 248 5.39 5.66 -10.79
C PHE A 248 6.35 4.55 -10.37
N THR A 249 7.58 4.92 -10.04
CA THR A 249 8.62 3.99 -9.57
C THR A 249 9.11 4.43 -8.19
N LEU A 250 8.89 3.59 -7.19
CA LEU A 250 9.40 3.75 -5.82
C LEU A 250 10.73 3.02 -5.73
N LYS A 251 11.79 3.72 -5.30
CA LYS A 251 13.11 3.15 -5.02
C LYS A 251 13.34 3.20 -3.53
N LEU A 252 13.51 2.04 -2.90
CA LEU A 252 13.75 1.90 -1.46
C LEU A 252 15.09 1.20 -1.24
N PRO A 253 15.93 1.65 -0.26
CA PRO A 253 17.19 0.98 0.02
C PRO A 253 16.95 -0.48 0.39
N LEU A 254 17.69 -1.38 -0.26
CA LEU A 254 17.70 -2.80 0.12
C LEU A 254 18.26 -2.96 1.52
N VAL A 255 17.68 -3.86 2.29
CA VAL A 255 18.36 -4.37 3.50
C VAL A 255 19.63 -5.04 3.02
N SER A 256 20.79 -4.51 3.42
CA SER A 256 22.06 -5.20 3.21
C SER A 256 21.93 -6.56 3.89
N ALA A 257 22.14 -7.64 3.14
CA ALA A 257 22.30 -8.94 3.76
C ALA A 257 23.49 -8.82 4.72
N THR A 258 23.20 -8.56 5.99
CA THR A 258 24.20 -8.72 7.05
C THR A 258 24.67 -10.16 6.89
N ALA A 259 25.97 -10.33 6.64
CA ALA A 259 26.59 -11.63 6.50
C ALA A 259 26.08 -12.52 7.64
N GLY A 260 25.10 -13.37 7.30
CA GLY A 260 24.62 -14.39 8.22
C GLY A 260 25.85 -15.17 8.64
N THR A 261 26.12 -15.21 9.92
CA THR A 261 27.09 -16.05 10.58
C THR A 261 27.01 -17.41 9.90
N ILE A 262 28.02 -17.71 9.07
CA ILE A 262 28.27 -19.06 8.59
C ILE A 262 28.59 -19.84 9.86
N VAL A 263 27.62 -20.58 10.38
CA VAL A 263 27.88 -21.62 11.37
C VAL A 263 28.74 -22.65 10.64
N PRO A 264 30.01 -22.85 11.04
CA PRO A 264 30.78 -23.91 10.45
C PRO A 264 30.07 -25.22 10.75
N GLN A 265 29.67 -25.95 9.74
CA GLN A 265 29.31 -27.36 9.91
C GLN A 265 30.58 -28.07 10.35
N ASP A 266 30.53 -28.57 11.58
CA ASP A 266 31.55 -29.39 12.20
C ASP A 266 31.71 -30.69 11.38
N GLU A 267 32.76 -30.78 10.58
CA GLU A 267 33.18 -31.94 9.79
C GLU A 267 33.84 -33.02 10.68
N SER A 268 33.36 -33.25 11.88
CA SER A 268 33.94 -34.24 12.78
C SER A 268 32.96 -35.36 13.20
N ALA A 269 32.32 -36.00 12.24
CA ALA A 269 31.54 -37.23 12.54
C ALA A 269 31.48 -38.22 11.36
N VAL A 270 32.58 -38.49 10.67
CA VAL A 270 32.71 -39.67 9.80
C VAL A 270 34.13 -40.26 9.93
N MET A 271 34.39 -40.89 11.04
CA MET A 271 35.43 -41.96 11.11
C MET A 271 35.25 -42.74 12.42
N GLN A 272 34.44 -43.79 12.37
CA GLN A 272 34.63 -45.01 13.19
C GLN A 272 33.43 -45.93 12.99
N LYS A 273 33.61 -46.92 12.08
CA LYS A 273 33.24 -48.33 12.27
C LYS A 273 33.46 -49.09 10.99
N VAL A 274 34.67 -49.53 10.80
CA VAL A 274 35.00 -50.79 10.15
C VAL A 274 35.95 -51.51 11.12
N GLY A 275 35.44 -52.59 11.67
CA GLY A 275 36.13 -53.53 12.53
C GLY A 275 35.13 -54.60 12.97
#